data_a539889caa196e60c9a1c1cd6cdfbc9e
#
_entry.id   a539889caa196e60c9a1c1cd6cdfbc9e
#
_cell.length_a   1.000
_cell.length_b   1.000
_cell.length_c   1.000
_cell.angle_alpha   90.00
_cell.angle_beta   90.00
_cell.angle_gamma   90.00
#
_symmetry.space_group_name_H-M   'P 1'
#
loop_
_entity.id
_entity.type
_entity.pdbx_description
1 polymer ?
#
loop_
_entity_poly.entity_id
_entity_poly.type
_entity_poly.pdbx_seq_one_letter_code
_entity_poly.pdbx_strand_id
1 'polypeptide(L)'
;EAAALDALVCAHVENGDAIETLRQQAALDLGWARQREGRPIADLGAAILHALTRPPESERESVVRAISAAELTGARMLIFHLGAAAPTRALGEARARGVDHVYGETCAHYLTLTDDALRREDGRFWMCSPPLRSQADQDALWQQLRAGIIDVISSDHCPFSRALKDAGRQDFRRGANGIPGIEPRLSLIHHFGVRSGRLTL
;
A
#
# COMPACT_ATOMS: atom_id res chain seq x y z
N GLU A 1 24.81 -2.57 11.37
CA GLU A 1 24.50 -3.34 12.61
C GLU A 1 23.59 -4.54 12.29
N ALA A 2 22.41 -4.38 11.63
CA ALA A 2 21.48 -5.47 11.35
C ALA A 2 22.15 -6.63 10.58
N ALA A 3 22.92 -6.33 9.53
CA ALA A 3 23.66 -7.34 8.77
C ALA A 3 24.66 -8.13 9.63
N ALA A 4 25.36 -7.46 10.54
CA ALA A 4 26.32 -8.10 11.44
C ALA A 4 25.67 -9.03 12.48
N LEU A 5 24.37 -8.85 12.74
CA LEU A 5 23.57 -9.65 13.66
C LEU A 5 22.69 -10.69 12.95
N ASP A 6 22.79 -10.81 11.63
CA ASP A 6 21.87 -11.59 10.78
C ASP A 6 20.38 -11.27 11.07
N ALA A 7 20.09 -10.03 11.44
CA ALA A 7 18.75 -9.60 11.77
C ALA A 7 17.95 -9.22 10.53
N LEU A 8 16.65 -9.52 10.54
CA LEU A 8 15.72 -9.09 9.49
C LEU A 8 15.23 -7.67 9.80
N VAL A 9 15.52 -6.73 8.90
CA VAL A 9 14.96 -5.36 8.96
C VAL A 9 13.59 -5.36 8.36
N CYS A 10 12.59 -4.95 9.11
CA CYS A 10 11.21 -4.79 8.63
C CYS A 10 10.90 -3.30 8.44
N ALA A 11 10.42 -2.91 7.27
CA ALA A 11 10.27 -1.49 6.94
C ALA A 11 8.96 -1.16 6.23
N HIS A 12 8.27 -0.14 6.75
CA HIS A 12 7.29 0.63 6.00
C HIS A 12 8.04 1.59 5.06
N VAL A 13 7.71 1.59 3.78
CA VAL A 13 8.48 2.34 2.77
C VAL A 13 7.58 3.21 1.89
N GLU A 14 7.39 4.46 2.30
CA GLU A 14 6.78 5.54 1.53
C GLU A 14 7.65 6.80 1.66
N ASN A 15 7.70 7.63 0.62
CA ASN A 15 8.43 8.91 0.66
C ASN A 15 7.62 9.96 1.44
N GLY A 16 7.91 10.08 2.73
CA GLY A 16 7.18 10.97 3.66
C GLY A 16 7.24 12.43 3.25
N ASP A 17 8.38 12.93 2.76
CA ASP A 17 8.55 14.33 2.35
C ASP A 17 7.72 14.65 1.09
N ALA A 18 7.73 13.75 0.11
CA ALA A 18 6.90 13.90 -1.09
C ALA A 18 5.40 13.85 -0.73
N ILE A 19 5.00 12.94 0.14
CA ILE A 19 3.62 12.82 0.62
C ILE A 19 3.20 14.09 1.36
N GLU A 20 4.03 14.63 2.25
CA GLU A 20 3.68 15.84 3.00
C GLU A 20 3.55 17.05 2.06
N THR A 21 4.43 17.19 1.08
CA THR A 21 4.31 18.21 0.04
C THR A 21 2.99 18.12 -0.71
N LEU A 22 2.60 16.90 -1.14
CA LEU A 22 1.34 16.68 -1.84
C LEU A 22 0.12 16.92 -0.94
N ARG A 23 0.20 16.57 0.35
CA ARG A 23 -0.85 16.85 1.33
C ARG A 23 -1.08 18.35 1.53
N GLN A 24 0.00 19.12 1.61
CA GLN A 24 -0.07 20.59 1.70
C GLN A 24 -0.65 21.17 0.42
N GLN A 25 -0.22 20.71 -0.75
CA GLN A 25 -0.76 21.16 -2.02
C GLN A 25 -2.26 20.85 -2.16
N ALA A 26 -2.69 19.64 -1.80
CA ALA A 26 -4.10 19.27 -1.83
C ALA A 26 -4.97 20.10 -0.86
N ALA A 27 -4.39 20.58 0.24
CA ALA A 27 -5.09 21.45 1.19
C ALA A 27 -5.26 22.89 0.67
N LEU A 28 -4.32 23.37 -0.16
CA LEU A 28 -4.32 24.73 -0.70
C LEU A 28 -5.07 24.82 -2.04
N ASP A 29 -5.00 23.79 -2.85
CA ASP A 29 -5.56 23.77 -4.20
C ASP A 29 -6.32 22.45 -4.51
N LEU A 30 -7.62 22.48 -4.35
CA LEU A 30 -8.48 21.38 -4.76
C LEU A 30 -8.54 21.20 -6.29
N GLY A 31 -8.13 22.17 -7.09
CA GLY A 31 -8.01 22.07 -8.54
C GLY A 31 -6.96 21.03 -8.95
N TRP A 32 -5.86 20.94 -8.21
CA TRP A 32 -4.83 19.91 -8.37
C TRP A 32 -5.38 18.49 -8.25
N ALA A 33 -6.20 18.23 -7.25
CA ALA A 33 -6.80 16.93 -7.04
C ALA A 33 -7.84 16.59 -8.12
N ARG A 34 -8.59 17.61 -8.62
CA ARG A 34 -9.53 17.45 -9.75
C ARG A 34 -8.85 17.01 -11.03
N GLN A 35 -7.68 17.59 -11.35
CA GLN A 35 -6.92 17.21 -12.54
C GLN A 35 -6.46 15.75 -12.48
N ARG A 36 -6.04 15.27 -11.30
CA ARG A 36 -5.57 13.89 -11.11
C ARG A 36 -6.69 12.87 -11.15
N GLU A 37 -7.85 13.21 -10.59
CA GLU A 37 -8.98 12.28 -10.49
C GLU A 37 -9.88 12.32 -11.75
N GLY A 38 -9.82 13.36 -12.54
CA GLY A 38 -10.68 13.55 -13.72
C GLY A 38 -12.16 13.79 -13.38
N ARG A 39 -12.51 14.07 -12.12
CA ARG A 39 -13.87 14.30 -11.62
C ARG A 39 -13.93 15.54 -10.72
N PRO A 40 -15.11 16.21 -10.56
CA PRO A 40 -15.29 17.26 -9.58
C PRO A 40 -15.11 16.72 -8.15
N ILE A 41 -14.26 17.38 -7.35
CA ILE A 41 -13.98 16.95 -5.95
C ILE A 41 -15.20 17.14 -5.04
N ALA A 42 -16.14 18.02 -5.38
CA ALA A 42 -17.37 18.17 -4.61
C ALA A 42 -18.15 16.86 -4.48
N ASP A 43 -17.95 15.93 -5.44
CA ASP A 43 -18.59 14.61 -5.49
C ASP A 43 -17.69 13.51 -4.87
N LEU A 44 -16.47 13.86 -4.43
CA LEU A 44 -15.52 12.93 -3.88
C LEU A 44 -15.40 13.14 -2.37
N GLY A 45 -15.63 12.09 -1.60
CA GLY A 45 -15.36 12.12 -0.16
C GLY A 45 -13.89 12.46 0.13
N ALA A 46 -13.61 13.06 1.29
CA ALA A 46 -12.26 13.44 1.69
C ALA A 46 -11.25 12.28 1.66
N ALA A 47 -11.73 11.03 1.76
CA ALA A 47 -10.88 9.84 1.80
C ALA A 47 -10.08 9.59 0.51
N ILE A 48 -10.61 9.99 -0.68
CA ILE A 48 -9.85 9.81 -1.93
C ILE A 48 -8.63 10.75 -1.99
N LEU A 49 -8.67 11.92 -1.33
CA LEU A 49 -7.52 12.81 -1.25
C LEU A 49 -6.34 12.16 -0.52
N HIS A 50 -6.61 11.25 0.42
CA HIS A 50 -5.58 10.45 1.06
C HIS A 50 -4.80 9.61 0.02
N ALA A 51 -5.49 8.94 -0.89
CA ALA A 51 -4.84 8.15 -1.94
C ALA A 51 -4.12 9.04 -2.97
N LEU A 52 -4.73 10.15 -3.39
CA LEU A 52 -4.13 11.07 -4.36
C LEU A 52 -2.84 11.73 -3.85
N THR A 53 -2.73 11.96 -2.54
CA THR A 53 -1.52 12.51 -1.91
C THR A 53 -0.45 11.47 -1.58
N ARG A 54 -0.74 10.18 -1.85
CA ARG A 54 0.17 9.04 -1.69
C ARG A 54 0.24 8.22 -2.98
N PRO A 55 0.74 8.79 -4.10
CA PRO A 55 0.76 8.09 -5.37
C PRO A 55 1.68 6.87 -5.32
N PRO A 56 1.46 5.84 -6.17
CA PRO A 56 2.32 4.65 -6.22
C PRO A 56 3.82 4.94 -6.41
N GLU A 57 4.14 6.08 -7.02
CA GLU A 57 5.52 6.54 -7.24
C GLU A 57 6.24 6.86 -5.92
N SER A 58 5.52 7.37 -4.91
CA SER A 58 6.10 7.65 -3.58
C SER A 58 6.50 6.37 -2.84
N GLU A 59 5.72 5.31 -3.01
CA GLU A 59 6.02 3.97 -2.51
C GLU A 59 7.18 3.34 -3.31
N ARG A 60 7.12 3.37 -4.65
CA ARG A 60 8.18 2.83 -5.51
C ARG A 60 9.53 3.46 -5.24
N GLU A 61 9.62 4.79 -5.12
CA GLU A 61 10.87 5.50 -4.85
C GLU A 61 11.51 4.99 -3.55
N SER A 62 10.72 4.87 -2.49
CA SER A 62 11.21 4.40 -1.21
C SER A 62 11.59 2.91 -1.22
N VAL A 63 10.87 2.08 -1.97
CA VAL A 63 11.24 0.66 -2.18
C VAL A 63 12.60 0.56 -2.87
N VAL A 64 12.84 1.32 -3.94
CA VAL A 64 14.13 1.33 -4.64
C VAL A 64 15.26 1.75 -3.69
N ARG A 65 15.04 2.78 -2.89
CA ARG A 65 16.02 3.25 -1.90
C ARG A 65 16.29 2.20 -0.80
N ALA A 66 15.24 1.54 -0.31
CA ALA A 66 15.37 0.46 0.68
C ALA A 66 16.15 -0.74 0.12
N ILE A 67 15.86 -1.16 -1.12
CA ILE A 67 16.61 -2.21 -1.82
C ILE A 67 18.08 -1.82 -1.96
N SER A 68 18.38 -0.59 -2.40
CA SER A 68 19.76 -0.11 -2.54
C SER A 68 20.50 -0.10 -1.21
N ALA A 69 19.83 0.25 -0.11
CA ALA A 69 20.43 0.17 1.23
C ALA A 69 20.73 -1.29 1.64
N ALA A 70 19.84 -2.23 1.32
CA ALA A 70 20.05 -3.65 1.56
C ALA A 70 21.22 -4.21 0.71
N GLU A 71 21.28 -3.86 -0.57
CA GLU A 71 22.39 -4.25 -1.47
C GLU A 71 23.74 -3.74 -0.95
N LEU A 72 23.81 -2.48 -0.51
CA LEU A 72 25.05 -1.88 0.00
C LEU A 72 25.53 -2.48 1.32
N THR A 73 24.60 -2.93 2.15
CA THR A 73 24.93 -3.37 3.53
C THR A 73 24.90 -4.87 3.71
N GLY A 74 24.31 -5.61 2.78
CA GLY A 74 24.04 -7.06 2.91
C GLY A 74 22.97 -7.37 3.97
N ALA A 75 22.20 -6.39 4.45
CA ALA A 75 21.16 -6.61 5.46
C ALA A 75 19.94 -7.31 4.84
N ARG A 76 19.43 -8.33 5.54
CA ARG A 76 18.13 -8.95 5.18
C ARG A 76 17.01 -7.98 5.46
N MET A 77 16.07 -7.84 4.51
CA MET A 77 14.98 -6.87 4.62
C MET A 77 13.65 -7.47 4.23
N LEU A 78 12.60 -7.17 4.98
CA LEU A 78 11.20 -7.38 4.60
C LEU A 78 10.53 -6.02 4.39
N ILE A 79 10.12 -5.78 3.15
CA ILE A 79 9.34 -4.59 2.78
C ILE A 79 7.88 -4.89 3.06
N PHE A 80 7.28 -4.15 4.01
CA PHE A 80 5.90 -4.33 4.43
C PHE A 80 4.89 -3.82 3.39
N HIS A 81 3.71 -4.42 3.38
CA HIS A 81 2.43 -3.97 2.80
C HIS A 81 2.55 -3.30 1.41
N LEU A 82 3.29 -3.90 0.48
CA LEU A 82 3.34 -3.46 -0.92
C LEU A 82 1.93 -3.40 -1.51
N GLY A 83 1.47 -2.19 -1.83
CA GLY A 83 0.08 -1.92 -2.21
C GLY A 83 -0.14 -1.73 -3.72
N ALA A 84 0.92 -1.62 -4.54
CA ALA A 84 0.83 -1.26 -5.94
C ALA A 84 1.73 -2.08 -6.85
N ALA A 85 1.47 -2.04 -8.17
CA ALA A 85 2.29 -2.67 -9.19
C ALA A 85 3.70 -2.08 -9.30
N ALA A 86 3.85 -0.78 -9.13
CA ALA A 86 5.12 -0.09 -9.32
C ALA A 86 6.19 -0.49 -8.30
N PRO A 87 5.94 -0.51 -6.97
CA PRO A 87 6.90 -0.98 -5.98
C PRO A 87 7.21 -2.47 -6.12
N THR A 88 6.23 -3.32 -6.45
CA THR A 88 6.47 -4.76 -6.62
C THR A 88 7.32 -5.06 -7.86
N ARG A 89 7.19 -4.30 -8.94
CA ARG A 89 8.10 -4.40 -10.10
C ARG A 89 9.53 -4.06 -9.71
N ALA A 90 9.76 -3.02 -8.91
CA ALA A 90 11.10 -2.66 -8.43
C ALA A 90 11.75 -3.81 -7.64
N LEU A 91 10.99 -4.51 -6.81
CA LEU A 91 11.46 -5.72 -6.12
C LEU A 91 11.77 -6.85 -7.10
N GLY A 92 10.91 -7.11 -8.09
CA GLY A 92 11.15 -8.10 -9.14
C GLY A 92 12.42 -7.81 -9.97
N GLU A 93 12.64 -6.55 -10.32
CA GLU A 93 13.86 -6.10 -11.00
C GLU A 93 15.11 -6.31 -10.14
N ALA A 94 15.03 -6.07 -8.83
CA ALA A 94 16.12 -6.35 -7.91
C ALA A 94 16.46 -7.85 -7.85
N ARG A 95 15.45 -8.71 -7.74
CA ARG A 95 15.63 -10.18 -7.77
C ARG A 95 16.23 -10.66 -9.08
N ALA A 96 15.81 -10.11 -10.20
CA ALA A 96 16.39 -10.44 -11.51
C ALA A 96 17.88 -10.08 -11.61
N ARG A 97 18.37 -9.15 -10.77
CA ARG A 97 19.79 -8.80 -10.62
C ARG A 97 20.53 -9.65 -9.56
N GLY A 98 19.86 -10.58 -8.89
CA GLY A 98 20.45 -11.45 -7.87
C GLY A 98 20.31 -10.93 -6.44
N VAL A 99 19.44 -9.96 -6.16
CA VAL A 99 19.14 -9.50 -4.79
C VAL A 99 18.11 -10.46 -4.18
N ASP A 100 18.56 -11.44 -3.43
CA ASP A 100 17.76 -12.54 -2.87
C ASP A 100 17.44 -12.38 -1.37
N HIS A 101 18.03 -11.40 -0.72
CA HIS A 101 17.88 -11.12 0.71
C HIS A 101 16.87 -10.01 1.04
N VAL A 102 16.14 -9.53 0.03
CA VAL A 102 15.02 -8.57 0.18
C VAL A 102 13.72 -9.28 -0.13
N TYR A 103 12.81 -9.27 0.82
CA TYR A 103 11.51 -9.93 0.77
C TYR A 103 10.40 -8.88 0.65
N GLY A 104 9.28 -9.26 0.01
CA GLY A 104 8.11 -8.42 -0.15
C GLY A 104 6.89 -9.00 0.56
N GLU A 105 6.15 -8.15 1.23
CA GLU A 105 4.88 -8.47 1.85
C GLU A 105 3.76 -7.66 1.20
N THR A 106 2.60 -8.27 1.01
CA THR A 106 1.35 -7.55 0.71
C THR A 106 0.27 -7.92 1.72
N CYS A 107 -0.88 -7.27 1.66
CA CYS A 107 -1.95 -7.50 2.61
C CYS A 107 -3.25 -7.92 1.92
N ALA A 108 -4.09 -8.67 2.67
CA ALA A 108 -5.36 -9.17 2.15
C ALA A 108 -6.26 -8.06 1.60
N HIS A 109 -6.25 -6.87 2.20
CA HIS A 109 -7.07 -5.75 1.73
C HIS A 109 -6.62 -5.21 0.37
N TYR A 110 -5.33 -5.18 0.02
CA TYR A 110 -4.87 -4.79 -1.33
C TYR A 110 -5.25 -5.82 -2.39
N LEU A 111 -5.37 -7.08 -1.99
CA LEU A 111 -5.75 -8.17 -2.89
C LEU A 111 -7.26 -8.29 -3.12
N THR A 112 -8.08 -7.61 -2.33
CA THR A 112 -9.55 -7.80 -2.33
C THR A 112 -10.35 -6.51 -2.43
N LEU A 113 -9.74 -5.35 -2.18
CA LEU A 113 -10.36 -4.03 -2.26
C LEU A 113 -9.61 -3.15 -3.26
N THR A 114 -10.31 -2.17 -3.82
CA THR A 114 -9.75 -1.15 -4.69
C THR A 114 -10.00 0.26 -4.11
N ASP A 115 -9.40 1.26 -4.71
CA ASP A 115 -9.58 2.66 -4.36
C ASP A 115 -11.03 3.16 -4.57
N ASP A 116 -11.90 2.39 -5.25
CA ASP A 116 -13.34 2.63 -5.29
C ASP A 116 -13.95 2.65 -3.88
N ALA A 117 -13.40 1.89 -2.94
CA ALA A 117 -13.84 1.92 -1.55
C ALA A 117 -13.64 3.32 -0.91
N LEU A 118 -12.60 4.06 -1.32
CA LEU A 118 -12.32 5.41 -0.83
C LEU A 118 -13.27 6.47 -1.42
N ARG A 119 -13.91 6.18 -2.55
CA ARG A 119 -14.87 7.09 -3.22
C ARG A 119 -16.29 6.99 -2.67
N ARG A 120 -16.54 6.01 -1.82
CA ARG A 120 -17.84 5.81 -1.18
C ARG A 120 -18.10 6.88 -0.12
N GLU A 121 -19.35 7.06 0.27
CA GLU A 121 -19.75 7.95 1.38
C GLU A 121 -19.04 7.56 2.70
N ASP A 122 -18.84 6.26 2.91
CA ASP A 122 -18.15 5.67 4.07
C ASP A 122 -16.63 5.48 3.83
N GLY A 123 -16.07 6.06 2.77
CA GLY A 123 -14.69 5.87 2.31
C GLY A 123 -13.60 6.05 3.38
N ARG A 124 -13.85 6.91 4.37
CA ARG A 124 -12.94 7.13 5.51
C ARG A 124 -12.67 5.87 6.34
N PHE A 125 -13.58 4.89 6.33
CA PHE A 125 -13.37 3.63 7.04
C PHE A 125 -12.36 2.71 6.33
N TRP A 126 -12.12 2.97 5.04
CA TRP A 126 -11.21 2.20 4.19
C TRP A 126 -9.83 2.84 4.01
N MET A 127 -9.58 3.96 4.72
CA MET A 127 -8.26 4.61 4.71
C MET A 127 -7.22 3.74 5.42
N CYS A 128 -6.10 3.46 4.72
CA CYS A 128 -4.89 2.81 5.23
C CYS A 128 -3.65 3.42 4.54
N SER A 129 -2.46 3.12 5.01
CA SER A 129 -1.20 3.62 4.44
C SER A 129 -0.21 2.47 4.26
N PRO A 130 0.20 2.18 3.03
CA PRO A 130 -0.22 2.77 1.75
C PRO A 130 -1.72 2.67 1.49
N PRO A 131 -2.32 3.57 0.67
CA PRO A 131 -3.75 3.52 0.40
C PRO A 131 -4.12 2.39 -0.57
N LEU A 132 -5.40 2.03 -0.58
CA LEU A 132 -5.98 1.16 -1.62
C LEU A 132 -5.73 1.74 -3.01
N ARG A 133 -5.52 0.87 -3.99
CA ARG A 133 -5.11 1.20 -5.35
C ARG A 133 -6.14 0.75 -6.39
N SER A 134 -5.81 0.98 -7.65
CA SER A 134 -6.64 0.59 -8.79
C SER A 134 -6.82 -0.93 -8.91
N GLN A 135 -7.82 -1.36 -9.69
CA GLN A 135 -7.99 -2.76 -10.05
C GLN A 135 -6.76 -3.32 -10.78
N ALA A 136 -6.11 -2.51 -11.62
CA ALA A 136 -4.89 -2.91 -12.32
C ALA A 136 -3.72 -3.20 -11.36
N ASP A 137 -3.58 -2.41 -10.29
CA ASP A 137 -2.59 -2.68 -9.24
C ASP A 137 -2.92 -3.97 -8.49
N GLN A 138 -4.19 -4.17 -8.14
CA GLN A 138 -4.64 -5.40 -7.49
C GLN A 138 -4.34 -6.65 -8.34
N ASP A 139 -4.65 -6.60 -9.64
CA ASP A 139 -4.38 -7.70 -10.56
C ASP A 139 -2.86 -7.96 -10.68
N ALA A 140 -2.06 -6.91 -10.68
CA ALA A 140 -0.59 -7.03 -10.68
C ALA A 140 -0.08 -7.69 -9.40
N LEU A 141 -0.61 -7.34 -8.21
CA LEU A 141 -0.23 -7.99 -6.95
C LEU A 141 -0.49 -9.50 -6.98
N TRP A 142 -1.65 -9.95 -7.50
CA TRP A 142 -1.93 -11.38 -7.68
C TRP A 142 -0.93 -12.07 -8.64
N GLN A 143 -0.52 -11.38 -9.71
CA GLN A 143 0.51 -11.89 -10.63
C GLN A 143 1.87 -12.00 -9.93
N GLN A 144 2.26 -11.00 -9.15
CA GLN A 144 3.54 -10.99 -8.42
C GLN A 144 3.59 -12.06 -7.32
N LEU A 145 2.47 -12.35 -6.66
CA LEU A 145 2.36 -13.48 -5.75
C LEU A 145 2.60 -14.82 -6.48
N ARG A 146 1.95 -15.03 -7.62
CA ARG A 146 2.15 -16.26 -8.44
C ARG A 146 3.59 -16.39 -8.94
N ALA A 147 4.22 -15.28 -9.26
CA ALA A 147 5.60 -15.24 -9.73
C ALA A 147 6.63 -15.42 -8.60
N GLY A 148 6.20 -15.47 -7.34
CA GLY A 148 7.10 -15.56 -6.18
C GLY A 148 7.90 -14.29 -5.93
N ILE A 149 7.46 -13.13 -6.43
CA ILE A 149 8.08 -11.83 -6.13
C ILE A 149 7.61 -11.28 -4.79
N ILE A 150 6.34 -11.52 -4.44
CA ILE A 150 5.81 -11.26 -3.11
C ILE A 150 5.86 -12.56 -2.33
N ASP A 151 6.46 -12.54 -1.14
CA ASP A 151 6.74 -13.72 -0.31
C ASP A 151 5.67 -13.96 0.76
N VAL A 152 5.03 -12.89 1.25
CA VAL A 152 4.18 -12.93 2.43
C VAL A 152 2.86 -12.21 2.18
N ILE A 153 1.76 -12.80 2.67
CA ILE A 153 0.46 -12.13 2.78
C ILE A 153 0.14 -11.93 4.25
N SER A 154 0.11 -10.69 4.70
CA SER A 154 -0.23 -10.33 6.08
C SER A 154 -1.60 -9.66 6.17
N SER A 155 -1.93 -9.15 7.34
CA SER A 155 -3.18 -8.43 7.58
C SER A 155 -3.01 -6.93 7.73
N ASP A 156 -1.83 -6.47 8.12
CA ASP A 156 -1.59 -5.11 8.61
C ASP A 156 -2.74 -4.63 9.52
N HIS A 157 -3.08 -5.48 10.53
CA HIS A 157 -4.24 -5.29 11.38
C HIS A 157 -4.08 -4.04 12.25
N CYS A 158 -4.69 -2.96 11.83
CA CYS A 158 -4.62 -1.66 12.49
C CYS A 158 -6.03 -1.06 12.69
N PRO A 159 -6.81 -1.57 13.65
CA PRO A 159 -8.18 -1.12 13.89
C PRO A 159 -8.22 0.21 14.64
N PHE A 160 -9.16 1.05 14.26
CA PHE A 160 -9.47 2.30 14.95
C PHE A 160 -10.94 2.40 15.28
N SER A 161 -11.25 3.12 16.35
CA SER A 161 -12.65 3.40 16.71
C SER A 161 -13.35 4.22 15.62
N ARG A 162 -14.66 4.10 15.53
CA ARG A 162 -15.48 4.89 14.60
C ARG A 162 -15.23 6.39 14.74
N ALA A 163 -15.11 6.88 15.97
CA ALA A 163 -14.85 8.29 16.25
C ALA A 163 -13.53 8.79 15.66
N LEU A 164 -12.45 7.99 15.72
CA LEU A 164 -11.17 8.34 15.13
C LEU A 164 -11.23 8.34 13.60
N LYS A 165 -11.98 7.43 12.99
CA LYS A 165 -12.24 7.41 11.55
C LYS A 165 -13.13 8.59 11.12
N ASP A 166 -14.15 8.93 11.88
CA ASP A 166 -15.07 10.05 11.59
C ASP A 166 -14.38 11.41 11.65
N ALA A 167 -13.27 11.56 12.38
CA ALA A 167 -12.45 12.75 12.37
C ALA A 167 -11.92 13.09 10.96
N GLY A 168 -11.76 12.10 10.08
CA GLY A 168 -11.36 12.26 8.68
C GLY A 168 -12.50 12.59 7.71
N ARG A 169 -13.75 12.74 8.18
CA ARG A 169 -14.92 12.91 7.30
C ARG A 169 -14.85 14.17 6.41
N GLN A 170 -14.36 15.27 6.95
CA GLN A 170 -14.22 16.54 6.23
C GLN A 170 -12.78 16.88 5.88
N ASP A 171 -11.82 16.34 6.63
CA ASP A 171 -10.39 16.55 6.43
C ASP A 171 -9.67 15.20 6.57
N PHE A 172 -9.28 14.60 5.44
CA PHE A 172 -8.59 13.32 5.40
C PHE A 172 -7.32 13.26 6.25
N ARG A 173 -6.67 14.41 6.48
CA ARG A 173 -5.44 14.51 7.29
C ARG A 173 -5.66 14.20 8.77
N ARG A 174 -6.91 14.27 9.23
CA ARG A 174 -7.31 13.99 10.61
C ARG A 174 -7.84 12.57 10.80
N GLY A 175 -8.09 11.84 9.70
CA GLY A 175 -8.60 10.48 9.73
C GLY A 175 -7.50 9.48 10.10
N ALA A 176 -7.81 8.55 10.99
CA ALA A 176 -6.92 7.46 11.31
C ALA A 176 -6.77 6.49 10.13
N ASN A 177 -5.53 6.10 9.82
CA ASN A 177 -5.18 5.23 8.69
C ASN A 177 -4.92 3.80 9.19
N GLY A 178 -5.78 2.86 8.85
CA GLY A 178 -5.66 1.45 9.19
C GLY A 178 -6.99 0.72 9.04
N ILE A 179 -6.92 -0.56 8.72
CA ILE A 179 -8.07 -1.43 8.47
C ILE A 179 -7.94 -2.67 9.37
N PRO A 180 -9.01 -3.16 10.01
CA PRO A 180 -8.98 -4.46 10.68
C PRO A 180 -8.90 -5.58 9.63
N GLY A 181 -8.03 -6.57 9.82
CA GLY A 181 -7.79 -7.60 8.81
C GLY A 181 -7.38 -8.99 9.33
N ILE A 182 -7.17 -9.17 10.63
CA ILE A 182 -6.70 -10.45 11.19
C ILE A 182 -7.69 -11.58 10.93
N GLU A 183 -8.96 -11.40 11.32
CA GLU A 183 -9.98 -12.44 11.23
C GLU A 183 -10.26 -12.89 9.79
N PRO A 184 -10.58 -11.97 8.84
CA PRO A 184 -10.99 -12.37 7.51
C PRO A 184 -9.83 -12.78 6.59
N ARG A 185 -8.57 -12.54 6.94
CA ARG A 185 -7.40 -12.74 6.07
C ARG A 185 -7.39 -14.09 5.39
N LEU A 186 -7.44 -15.18 6.17
CA LEU A 186 -7.35 -16.53 5.63
C LEU A 186 -8.54 -16.84 4.70
N SER A 187 -9.75 -16.50 5.13
CA SER A 187 -10.97 -16.73 4.35
C SER A 187 -10.98 -15.93 3.04
N LEU A 188 -10.53 -14.68 3.07
CA LEU A 188 -10.41 -13.84 1.87
C LEU A 188 -9.39 -14.41 0.90
N ILE A 189 -8.19 -14.76 1.37
CA ILE A 189 -7.13 -15.29 0.50
C ILE A 189 -7.54 -16.67 -0.06
N HIS A 190 -8.16 -17.52 0.73
CA HIS A 190 -8.68 -18.78 0.22
C HIS A 190 -9.77 -18.57 -0.86
N HIS A 191 -10.71 -17.64 -0.63
CA HIS A 191 -11.80 -17.38 -1.58
C HIS A 191 -11.29 -16.72 -2.87
N PHE A 192 -10.60 -15.58 -2.75
CA PHE A 192 -10.15 -14.76 -3.89
C PHE A 192 -8.85 -15.26 -4.53
N GLY A 193 -8.06 -16.05 -3.82
CA GLY A 193 -6.83 -16.65 -4.32
C GLY A 193 -7.03 -18.06 -4.83
N VAL A 194 -7.30 -18.99 -3.92
CA VAL A 194 -7.33 -20.43 -4.23
C VAL A 194 -8.58 -20.83 -5.00
N ARG A 195 -9.77 -20.51 -4.50
CA ARG A 195 -11.02 -20.89 -5.17
C ARG A 195 -11.23 -20.23 -6.54
N SER A 196 -10.67 -19.05 -6.73
CA SER A 196 -10.69 -18.37 -8.02
C SER A 196 -9.61 -18.83 -9.00
N GLY A 197 -8.72 -19.74 -8.59
CA GLY A 197 -7.63 -20.26 -9.42
C GLY A 197 -6.45 -19.30 -9.59
N ARG A 198 -6.37 -18.23 -8.81
CA ARG A 198 -5.22 -17.31 -8.84
C ARG A 198 -4.00 -17.89 -8.14
N LEU A 199 -4.21 -18.70 -7.11
CA LEU A 199 -3.16 -19.41 -6.36
C LEU A 199 -3.48 -20.91 -6.32
N THR A 200 -2.45 -21.73 -6.16
CA THR A 200 -2.57 -23.15 -5.77
C THR A 200 -2.43 -23.27 -4.25
N LEU A 201 -2.95 -24.37 -3.68
CA LEU A 201 -2.62 -24.77 -2.30
C LEU A 201 -1.22 -25.33 -2.23
#